data_efa4eb476d498e99eb580eb996aac482
#
_entry.id   efa4eb476d498e99eb580eb996aac482
#
_cell.length_a   1.000
_cell.length_b   1.000
_cell.length_c   1.000
_cell.angle_alpha   90.00
_cell.angle_beta   90.00
_cell.angle_gamma   90.00
#
_symmetry.space_group_name_H-M   'P 1'
#
loop_
_entity.id
_entity.type
_entity.pdbx_description
1 polymer ?
#
loop_
_entity_poly.entity_id
_entity_poly.type
_entity_poly.pdbx_seq_one_letter_code
_entity_poly.pdbx_strand_id
1 'polypeptide(L)'
;MLVVYFVSCKDDHSQLSIANCQLEYHSPVDYEVVLAGNFGEPRPWHFHGGIDVKTGNVEGKQIYSIADGYVSRLTVNKYGFGNAIYVSHPDGLTSVYCHLKRFAEPYEKLFERTGWRDTLDFRFPKDKLPVKAGDMIAISGNTGHSTGPHLHLELHDTETWVMVDPMEKLAPFIADTVAPQAHSFMAIPQQNEGVFNGGMSKQTFGFGQPDVKVQSSKFKVQRDFTAWGRVGFALWADDYSEATYNHYGVRETRLLVDGREVFRSDVSGIPISCQPEVNQWGDYDHWRRTHIWYMKSYREPGMRLPILHTDFQQGIVTFDEERPYHLTYLLRDYQGNQSRYDLTVRGVRDSRIRPVRRAQLLNTYQLYGQCLWPLYDLLSQAKHD
;
A
#
# COMPACT_ATOMS: atom_id res chain seq x y z
N MET A 1 -33.89 -66.79 -22.47
CA MET A 1 -32.89 -66.18 -23.39
C MET A 1 -33.09 -64.71 -23.38
N LEU A 2 -32.36 -64.04 -22.54
CA LEU A 2 -32.49 -62.60 -22.32
C LEU A 2 -31.44 -61.87 -23.20
N VAL A 3 -31.87 -61.12 -24.17
CA VAL A 3 -30.99 -60.32 -25.05
C VAL A 3 -30.81 -58.94 -24.41
N VAL A 4 -29.60 -58.62 -23.96
CA VAL A 4 -29.21 -57.32 -23.42
C VAL A 4 -28.60 -56.53 -24.57
N TYR A 5 -29.24 -55.43 -24.95
CA TYR A 5 -28.68 -54.43 -25.87
C TYR A 5 -27.77 -53.50 -25.13
N PHE A 6 -26.48 -53.49 -25.45
CA PHE A 6 -25.53 -52.44 -25.08
C PHE A 6 -25.70 -51.25 -26.03
N VAL A 7 -26.20 -50.14 -25.53
CA VAL A 7 -26.13 -48.83 -26.22
C VAL A 7 -24.78 -48.20 -25.83
N SER A 8 -23.88 -48.12 -26.80
CA SER A 8 -22.62 -47.38 -26.66
C SER A 8 -22.93 -45.89 -26.77
N CYS A 9 -22.94 -45.16 -25.65
CA CYS A 9 -22.81 -43.72 -25.64
C CYS A 9 -21.36 -43.37 -25.99
N LYS A 10 -21.14 -42.79 -27.14
CA LYS A 10 -19.91 -42.04 -27.43
C LYS A 10 -19.97 -40.73 -26.69
N ASP A 11 -19.22 -40.62 -25.60
CA ASP A 11 -18.95 -39.35 -24.93
C ASP A 11 -18.06 -38.50 -25.84
N ASP A 12 -18.70 -37.54 -26.50
CA ASP A 12 -18.02 -36.48 -27.22
C ASP A 12 -17.59 -35.41 -26.19
N HIS A 13 -16.48 -35.70 -25.50
CA HIS A 13 -15.80 -34.70 -24.69
C HIS A 13 -15.13 -33.68 -25.61
N SER A 14 -15.91 -32.74 -26.18
CA SER A 14 -15.38 -31.50 -26.62
C SER A 14 -14.87 -30.76 -25.38
N GLN A 15 -13.59 -30.95 -25.03
CA GLN A 15 -12.86 -30.05 -24.15
C GLN A 15 -12.92 -28.68 -24.78
N LEU A 16 -13.85 -27.85 -24.29
CA LEU A 16 -13.73 -26.41 -24.37
C LEU A 16 -12.43 -26.06 -23.64
N SER A 17 -11.33 -26.00 -24.40
CA SER A 17 -10.14 -25.32 -23.95
C SER A 17 -10.58 -23.86 -23.73
N ILE A 18 -10.88 -23.50 -22.48
CA ILE A 18 -10.87 -22.10 -22.07
C ILE A 18 -9.42 -21.69 -22.32
N ALA A 19 -9.16 -21.12 -23.49
CA ALA A 19 -7.94 -20.40 -23.74
C ALA A 19 -7.88 -19.38 -22.62
N ASN A 20 -6.91 -19.55 -21.71
CA ASN A 20 -6.53 -18.58 -20.69
C ASN A 20 -5.98 -17.39 -21.48
N CYS A 21 -6.88 -16.56 -22.05
CA CYS A 21 -6.51 -15.34 -22.71
C CYS A 21 -6.06 -14.40 -21.58
N GLN A 22 -4.78 -14.50 -21.25
CA GLN A 22 -4.17 -13.61 -20.30
C GLN A 22 -4.32 -12.19 -20.86
N LEU A 23 -5.01 -11.32 -20.11
CA LEU A 23 -5.23 -9.94 -20.53
C LEU A 23 -3.87 -9.27 -20.69
N GLU A 24 -3.62 -8.70 -21.88
CA GLU A 24 -2.39 -7.99 -22.17
C GLU A 24 -2.51 -6.54 -21.69
N TYR A 25 -1.50 -6.09 -20.93
CA TYR A 25 -1.43 -4.72 -20.42
C TYR A 25 -0.51 -3.86 -21.29
N HIS A 26 -0.82 -2.58 -21.39
CA HIS A 26 -0.13 -1.57 -22.17
C HIS A 26 0.31 -0.40 -21.30
N SER A 27 1.37 0.30 -21.69
CA SER A 27 1.78 1.55 -21.01
C SER A 27 0.68 2.61 -21.11
N PRO A 28 0.38 3.38 -20.05
CA PRO A 28 -0.59 4.47 -20.12
C PRO A 28 -0.11 5.69 -20.93
N VAL A 29 1.15 5.73 -21.33
CA VAL A 29 1.80 6.80 -22.09
C VAL A 29 2.72 6.22 -23.17
N ASP A 30 3.05 7.01 -24.20
CA ASP A 30 3.89 6.62 -25.35
C ASP A 30 5.39 6.98 -25.17
N TYR A 31 5.79 7.25 -23.95
CA TYR A 31 7.15 7.56 -23.54
C TYR A 31 7.53 6.77 -22.28
N GLU A 32 8.78 6.87 -21.84
CA GLU A 32 9.26 6.21 -20.62
C GLU A 32 8.44 6.62 -19.39
N VAL A 33 7.90 5.63 -18.68
CA VAL A 33 7.10 5.86 -17.48
C VAL A 33 8.02 6.21 -16.31
N VAL A 34 7.96 7.46 -15.88
CA VAL A 34 8.66 7.96 -14.70
C VAL A 34 7.65 8.44 -13.67
N LEU A 35 7.78 7.97 -12.43
CA LEU A 35 6.83 8.27 -11.38
C LEU A 35 7.18 9.58 -10.64
N ALA A 36 6.15 10.29 -10.20
CA ALA A 36 6.24 11.37 -9.21
C ALA A 36 5.80 10.89 -7.82
N GLY A 37 4.99 9.82 -7.74
CA GLY A 37 4.51 9.18 -6.54
C GLY A 37 4.06 7.76 -6.83
N ASN A 38 4.20 6.84 -5.87
CA ASN A 38 3.75 5.45 -5.98
C ASN A 38 2.49 5.17 -5.15
N PHE A 39 1.93 3.96 -5.33
CA PHE A 39 0.78 3.49 -4.57
C PHE A 39 1.10 3.37 -3.07
N GLY A 40 0.13 3.76 -2.25
CA GLY A 40 0.20 3.58 -0.80
C GLY A 40 1.13 4.54 -0.05
N GLU A 41 1.71 5.54 -0.72
CA GLU A 41 2.43 6.61 -0.01
C GLU A 41 1.58 7.19 1.11
N PRO A 42 2.12 7.32 2.34
CA PRO A 42 1.40 7.95 3.43
C PRO A 42 1.27 9.46 3.19
N ARG A 43 0.04 9.93 3.02
CA ARG A 43 -0.33 11.34 2.95
C ARG A 43 -1.23 11.69 4.14
N PRO A 44 -1.29 12.93 4.63
CA PRO A 44 -2.22 13.28 5.70
C PRO A 44 -3.65 12.87 5.37
N TRP A 45 -4.26 12.04 6.22
CA TRP A 45 -5.64 11.55 6.14
C TRP A 45 -5.93 10.53 5.03
N HIS A 46 -4.99 10.20 4.17
CA HIS A 46 -5.21 9.19 3.12
C HIS A 46 -3.89 8.59 2.65
N PHE A 47 -3.99 7.40 2.06
CA PHE A 47 -2.92 6.83 1.26
C PHE A 47 -3.03 7.35 -0.18
N HIS A 48 -1.92 7.45 -0.87
CA HIS A 48 -1.94 7.66 -2.32
C HIS A 48 -2.60 6.46 -3.00
N GLY A 49 -3.74 6.68 -3.70
CA GLY A 49 -4.60 5.61 -4.24
C GLY A 49 -4.09 4.97 -5.52
N GLY A 50 -3.04 5.50 -6.14
CA GLY A 50 -2.52 5.04 -7.42
C GLY A 50 -1.06 5.37 -7.64
N ILE A 51 -0.69 5.60 -8.89
CA ILE A 51 0.62 6.11 -9.29
C ILE A 51 0.48 7.47 -9.98
N ASP A 52 1.43 8.36 -9.74
CA ASP A 52 1.53 9.65 -10.42
C ASP A 52 2.59 9.57 -11.52
N VAL A 53 2.15 9.49 -12.78
CA VAL A 53 3.04 9.42 -13.96
C VAL A 53 3.39 10.83 -14.41
N LYS A 54 4.69 11.13 -14.48
CA LYS A 54 5.19 12.45 -14.92
C LYS A 54 4.85 12.71 -16.38
N THR A 55 4.40 13.94 -16.65
CA THR A 55 4.13 14.44 -18.04
C THR A 55 5.11 15.53 -18.46
N GLY A 56 6.26 15.62 -17.79
CA GLY A 56 7.26 16.66 -18.02
C GLY A 56 6.82 18.06 -17.56
N ASN A 57 5.95 18.13 -16.55
CA ASN A 57 5.32 19.37 -16.03
C ASN A 57 4.49 20.13 -17.08
N VAL A 58 3.99 19.43 -18.11
CA VAL A 58 3.12 20.02 -19.15
C VAL A 58 1.84 19.24 -19.28
N GLU A 59 0.77 19.93 -19.63
CA GLU A 59 -0.46 19.33 -20.08
C GLU A 59 -0.36 18.94 -21.57
N GLY A 60 -1.25 18.08 -22.03
CA GLY A 60 -1.38 17.80 -23.47
C GLY A 60 -0.76 16.50 -23.93
N LYS A 61 -0.21 15.67 -23.04
CA LYS A 61 0.26 14.32 -23.39
C LYS A 61 -0.90 13.38 -23.66
N GLN A 62 -0.76 12.50 -24.64
CA GLN A 62 -1.74 11.47 -24.94
C GLN A 62 -1.75 10.41 -23.84
N ILE A 63 -2.94 10.00 -23.44
CA ILE A 63 -3.17 8.98 -22.42
C ILE A 63 -3.88 7.80 -23.06
N TYR A 64 -3.38 6.60 -22.79
CA TYR A 64 -3.83 5.36 -23.41
C TYR A 64 -4.45 4.42 -22.40
N SER A 65 -5.44 3.61 -22.84
CA SER A 65 -5.99 2.53 -22.03
C SER A 65 -4.92 1.49 -21.74
N ILE A 66 -4.77 1.12 -20.48
CA ILE A 66 -3.77 0.11 -20.08
C ILE A 66 -4.17 -1.32 -20.47
N ALA A 67 -5.44 -1.59 -20.77
CA ALA A 67 -5.91 -2.91 -21.17
C ALA A 67 -7.22 -2.83 -21.95
N ASP A 68 -7.62 -3.93 -22.58
CA ASP A 68 -8.94 -4.12 -23.16
C ASP A 68 -10.03 -3.93 -22.11
N GLY A 69 -11.17 -3.37 -22.51
CA GLY A 69 -12.31 -3.16 -21.62
C GLY A 69 -13.40 -2.31 -22.22
N TYR A 70 -14.10 -1.57 -21.38
CA TYR A 70 -15.06 -0.57 -21.80
C TYR A 70 -15.05 0.64 -20.87
N VAL A 71 -15.29 1.82 -21.39
CA VAL A 71 -15.45 3.02 -20.55
C VAL A 71 -16.75 2.89 -19.77
N SER A 72 -16.61 2.66 -18.47
CA SER A 72 -17.75 2.45 -17.55
C SER A 72 -18.25 3.74 -16.94
N ARG A 73 -17.38 4.78 -16.85
CA ARG A 73 -17.75 6.07 -16.24
C ARG A 73 -16.87 7.20 -16.75
N LEU A 74 -17.46 8.39 -16.88
CA LEU A 74 -16.77 9.65 -17.15
C LEU A 74 -17.21 10.67 -16.10
N THR A 75 -16.27 11.37 -15.49
CA THR A 75 -16.58 12.44 -14.52
C THR A 75 -15.86 13.73 -14.87
N VAL A 76 -16.55 14.85 -14.60
CA VAL A 76 -15.97 16.20 -14.59
C VAL A 76 -16.20 16.78 -13.20
N ASN A 77 -15.17 17.25 -12.54
CA ASN A 77 -15.27 17.86 -11.21
C ASN A 77 -14.17 18.92 -11.04
N LYS A 78 -14.48 19.98 -10.29
CA LYS A 78 -13.48 21.00 -9.89
C LYS A 78 -12.52 20.51 -8.81
N TYR A 79 -12.90 19.46 -8.08
CA TYR A 79 -12.18 18.93 -6.93
C TYR A 79 -11.83 17.46 -7.15
N GLY A 80 -11.06 16.87 -6.23
CA GLY A 80 -10.70 15.46 -6.25
C GLY A 80 -10.00 15.07 -7.56
N PHE A 81 -10.51 14.09 -8.26
CA PHE A 81 -9.92 13.56 -9.50
C PHE A 81 -9.99 14.50 -10.71
N GLY A 82 -10.74 15.61 -10.61
CA GLY A 82 -10.94 16.50 -11.76
C GLY A 82 -11.74 15.81 -12.87
N ASN A 83 -11.28 15.95 -14.10
CA ASN A 83 -11.80 15.16 -15.22
C ASN A 83 -11.19 13.76 -15.13
N ALA A 84 -12.03 12.74 -15.08
CA ALA A 84 -11.57 11.36 -14.97
C ALA A 84 -12.36 10.40 -15.87
N ILE A 85 -11.64 9.41 -16.43
CA ILE A 85 -12.20 8.31 -17.22
C ILE A 85 -11.92 6.99 -16.49
N TYR A 86 -12.94 6.14 -16.44
CA TYR A 86 -12.91 4.84 -15.79
C TYR A 86 -13.09 3.77 -16.84
N VAL A 87 -12.17 2.82 -16.90
CA VAL A 87 -12.21 1.68 -17.82
C VAL A 87 -12.30 0.41 -17.01
N SER A 88 -13.41 -0.33 -17.16
CA SER A 88 -13.59 -1.63 -16.53
C SER A 88 -13.09 -2.74 -17.46
N HIS A 89 -12.24 -3.61 -16.90
CA HIS A 89 -11.50 -4.66 -17.61
C HIS A 89 -12.11 -6.05 -17.37
N PRO A 90 -11.86 -7.02 -18.28
CA PRO A 90 -12.39 -8.37 -18.15
C PRO A 90 -11.88 -9.16 -16.95
N ASP A 91 -10.72 -8.78 -16.40
CA ASP A 91 -10.11 -9.43 -15.22
C ASP A 91 -10.67 -8.95 -13.87
N GLY A 92 -11.75 -8.16 -13.89
CA GLY A 92 -12.42 -7.68 -12.68
C GLY A 92 -11.79 -6.43 -12.08
N LEU A 93 -10.85 -5.78 -12.79
CA LEU A 93 -10.26 -4.51 -12.38
C LEU A 93 -10.88 -3.33 -13.13
N THR A 94 -10.81 -2.15 -12.53
CA THR A 94 -11.18 -0.86 -13.15
C THR A 94 -10.02 0.10 -13.01
N SER A 95 -9.48 0.57 -14.13
CA SER A 95 -8.48 1.64 -14.16
C SER A 95 -9.15 3.01 -14.18
N VAL A 96 -8.59 3.97 -13.44
CA VAL A 96 -9.11 5.33 -13.29
C VAL A 96 -8.01 6.32 -13.63
N TYR A 97 -8.22 7.08 -14.72
CA TYR A 97 -7.26 8.08 -15.20
C TYR A 97 -7.77 9.46 -14.84
N CYS A 98 -6.99 10.21 -14.07
CA CYS A 98 -7.41 11.43 -13.40
C CYS A 98 -6.63 12.67 -13.87
N HIS A 99 -7.09 13.84 -13.40
CA HIS A 99 -6.52 15.17 -13.68
C HIS A 99 -6.45 15.53 -15.16
N LEU A 100 -7.32 14.91 -15.98
CA LEU A 100 -7.30 15.04 -17.42
C LEU A 100 -7.68 16.46 -17.87
N LYS A 101 -7.08 16.92 -18.97
CA LYS A 101 -7.43 18.17 -19.64
C LYS A 101 -8.74 18.02 -20.40
N ARG A 102 -8.86 16.91 -21.15
CA ARG A 102 -10.04 16.56 -21.93
C ARG A 102 -10.03 15.07 -22.26
N PHE A 103 -11.16 14.55 -22.67
CA PHE A 103 -11.29 13.19 -23.15
C PHE A 103 -10.93 13.11 -24.65
N ALA A 104 -10.63 11.92 -25.14
CA ALA A 104 -10.48 11.66 -26.57
C ALA A 104 -11.86 11.54 -27.24
N GLU A 105 -11.88 11.69 -28.56
CA GLU A 105 -13.03 11.29 -29.35
C GLU A 105 -13.23 9.75 -29.28
N PRO A 106 -14.44 9.20 -29.15
CA PRO A 106 -15.73 9.90 -29.25
C PRO A 106 -16.28 10.42 -27.91
N TYR A 107 -15.55 10.27 -26.79
CA TYR A 107 -16.04 10.59 -25.44
C TYR A 107 -16.27 12.10 -25.26
N GLU A 108 -15.42 12.94 -25.84
CA GLU A 108 -15.53 14.39 -25.80
C GLU A 108 -16.88 14.88 -26.36
N LYS A 109 -17.37 14.27 -27.43
CA LYS A 109 -18.68 14.62 -28.04
C LYS A 109 -19.88 14.42 -27.14
N LEU A 110 -19.75 13.56 -26.11
CA LEU A 110 -20.83 13.37 -25.12
C LEU A 110 -21.05 14.64 -24.30
N PHE A 111 -19.98 15.39 -24.05
CA PHE A 111 -20.01 16.63 -23.28
C PHE A 111 -20.44 17.82 -24.12
N GLU A 112 -20.06 17.91 -25.40
CA GLU A 112 -20.51 18.94 -26.32
C GLU A 112 -22.04 19.00 -26.43
N ARG A 113 -22.71 17.84 -26.42
CA ARG A 113 -24.17 17.74 -26.51
C ARG A 113 -24.89 18.17 -25.23
N THR A 114 -24.26 18.03 -24.07
CA THR A 114 -24.84 18.37 -22.76
C THR A 114 -24.40 19.74 -22.25
N GLY A 115 -23.45 20.38 -22.91
CA GLY A 115 -22.72 21.54 -22.44
C GLY A 115 -21.77 21.18 -21.28
N TRP A 116 -20.58 21.73 -21.30
CA TRP A 116 -19.62 21.58 -20.18
C TRP A 116 -20.20 22.22 -18.92
N ARG A 117 -20.38 21.41 -17.87
CA ARG A 117 -20.81 21.83 -16.54
C ARG A 117 -19.68 21.60 -15.55
N ASP A 118 -19.71 22.30 -14.43
CA ASP A 118 -18.72 22.19 -13.37
C ASP A 118 -18.68 20.82 -12.69
N THR A 119 -19.75 20.03 -12.84
CA THR A 119 -19.84 18.67 -12.30
C THR A 119 -20.73 17.81 -13.18
N LEU A 120 -20.18 16.74 -13.71
CA LEU A 120 -20.85 15.72 -14.50
C LEU A 120 -20.40 14.32 -14.06
N ASP A 121 -21.33 13.37 -14.10
CA ASP A 121 -21.09 11.95 -13.80
C ASP A 121 -21.93 11.11 -14.77
N PHE A 122 -21.28 10.55 -15.79
CA PHE A 122 -21.89 9.65 -16.77
C PHE A 122 -21.46 8.22 -16.51
N ARG A 123 -22.41 7.31 -16.43
CA ARG A 123 -22.17 5.87 -16.30
C ARG A 123 -22.66 5.15 -17.53
N PHE A 124 -21.91 4.18 -18.01
CA PHE A 124 -22.21 3.41 -19.20
C PHE A 124 -22.31 1.93 -18.87
N PRO A 125 -23.30 1.23 -19.45
CA PRO A 125 -23.38 -0.21 -19.31
C PRO A 125 -22.22 -0.90 -20.05
N LYS A 126 -21.98 -2.16 -19.67
CA LYS A 126 -21.01 -3.03 -20.33
C LYS A 126 -21.24 -3.01 -21.85
N ASP A 127 -20.16 -3.04 -22.60
CA ASP A 127 -20.11 -3.11 -24.08
C ASP A 127 -20.66 -1.87 -24.82
N LYS A 128 -21.03 -0.80 -24.10
CA LYS A 128 -21.52 0.44 -24.75
C LYS A 128 -20.40 1.24 -25.42
N LEU A 129 -19.26 1.34 -24.77
CA LEU A 129 -18.09 2.11 -25.20
C LEU A 129 -16.84 1.22 -25.09
N PRO A 130 -16.66 0.22 -25.98
CA PRO A 130 -15.51 -0.66 -25.93
C PRO A 130 -14.22 0.12 -26.18
N VAL A 131 -13.13 -0.32 -25.55
CA VAL A 131 -11.79 0.23 -25.69
C VAL A 131 -10.78 -0.92 -25.72
N LYS A 132 -9.71 -0.75 -26.49
CA LYS A 132 -8.60 -1.68 -26.58
C LYS A 132 -7.39 -1.18 -25.81
N ALA A 133 -6.53 -2.10 -25.39
CA ALA A 133 -5.21 -1.76 -24.87
C ALA A 133 -4.47 -0.89 -25.90
N GLY A 134 -3.92 0.23 -25.44
CA GLY A 134 -3.23 1.19 -26.31
C GLY A 134 -4.13 2.16 -27.10
N ASP A 135 -5.46 2.08 -26.98
CA ASP A 135 -6.33 3.12 -27.54
C ASP A 135 -6.13 4.44 -26.76
N MET A 136 -6.01 5.55 -27.51
CA MET A 136 -5.95 6.88 -26.89
C MET A 136 -7.33 7.25 -26.33
N ILE A 137 -7.40 7.45 -25.01
CA ILE A 137 -8.65 7.71 -24.28
C ILE A 137 -8.79 9.13 -23.77
N ALA A 138 -7.66 9.84 -23.57
CA ALA A 138 -7.67 11.19 -23.02
C ALA A 138 -6.37 11.96 -23.31
N ILE A 139 -6.36 13.20 -22.86
CA ILE A 139 -5.20 14.10 -22.87
C ILE A 139 -4.91 14.51 -21.42
N SER A 140 -3.65 14.41 -21.00
CA SER A 140 -3.20 14.79 -19.66
C SER A 140 -3.44 16.27 -19.37
N GLY A 141 -3.70 16.58 -18.11
CA GLY A 141 -4.01 17.92 -17.66
C GLY A 141 -3.52 18.20 -16.23
N ASN A 142 -4.26 19.10 -15.57
CA ASN A 142 -4.03 19.52 -14.19
C ASN A 142 -5.35 19.90 -13.51
N THR A 143 -6.45 19.20 -13.85
CA THR A 143 -7.78 19.46 -13.31
C THR A 143 -7.97 18.83 -11.93
N GLY A 144 -8.92 19.34 -11.13
CA GLY A 144 -9.21 18.81 -9.80
C GLY A 144 -8.17 19.21 -8.76
N HIS A 145 -7.91 18.32 -7.79
CA HIS A 145 -6.95 18.56 -6.72
C HIS A 145 -5.55 18.08 -7.14
N SER A 146 -4.88 18.87 -7.95
CA SER A 146 -3.53 18.59 -8.45
C SER A 146 -2.63 19.82 -8.27
N THR A 147 -1.37 19.60 -7.89
CA THR A 147 -0.36 20.64 -7.69
C THR A 147 0.47 20.95 -8.93
N GLY A 148 0.36 20.14 -9.97
CA GLY A 148 1.07 20.30 -11.23
C GLY A 148 0.68 19.26 -12.25
N PRO A 149 0.93 19.48 -13.57
CA PRO A 149 0.54 18.54 -14.62
C PRO A 149 1.17 17.15 -14.44
N HIS A 150 0.32 16.12 -14.33
CA HIS A 150 0.68 14.71 -14.28
C HIS A 150 -0.52 13.84 -14.66
N LEU A 151 -0.32 12.55 -14.85
CA LEU A 151 -1.39 11.56 -14.90
C LEU A 151 -1.43 10.84 -13.54
N HIS A 152 -2.51 10.99 -12.79
CA HIS A 152 -2.81 10.11 -11.67
C HIS A 152 -3.61 8.91 -12.18
N LEU A 153 -3.08 7.70 -11.96
CA LEU A 153 -3.68 6.44 -12.42
C LEU A 153 -3.90 5.52 -11.22
N GLU A 154 -5.17 5.21 -10.96
CA GLU A 154 -5.57 4.23 -9.95
C GLU A 154 -6.03 2.91 -10.60
N LEU A 155 -5.92 1.82 -9.85
CA LEU A 155 -6.48 0.52 -10.17
C LEU A 155 -7.37 0.08 -9.02
N HIS A 156 -8.60 -0.34 -9.32
CA HIS A 156 -9.57 -0.77 -8.32
C HIS A 156 -10.11 -2.15 -8.64
N ASP A 157 -10.33 -2.97 -7.62
CA ASP A 157 -11.23 -4.11 -7.77
C ASP A 157 -12.64 -3.60 -8.10
N THR A 158 -13.22 -4.09 -9.18
CA THR A 158 -14.48 -3.54 -9.72
C THR A 158 -15.68 -3.76 -8.80
N GLU A 159 -15.69 -4.85 -8.03
CA GLU A 159 -16.82 -5.22 -7.16
C GLU A 159 -16.70 -4.57 -5.79
N THR A 160 -15.54 -4.68 -5.16
CA THR A 160 -15.33 -4.21 -3.77
C THR A 160 -14.84 -2.78 -3.68
N TRP A 161 -14.37 -2.22 -4.80
CA TRP A 161 -13.77 -0.89 -4.90
C TRP A 161 -12.53 -0.70 -4.02
N VAL A 162 -11.86 -1.79 -3.67
CA VAL A 162 -10.54 -1.78 -3.02
C VAL A 162 -9.53 -1.22 -4.01
N MET A 163 -8.73 -0.25 -3.57
CA MET A 163 -7.60 0.26 -4.36
C MET A 163 -6.51 -0.82 -4.40
N VAL A 164 -6.05 -1.16 -5.59
CA VAL A 164 -5.01 -2.15 -5.88
C VAL A 164 -3.78 -1.43 -6.40
N ASP A 165 -2.59 -1.90 -6.03
CA ASP A 165 -1.34 -1.32 -6.53
C ASP A 165 -1.26 -1.46 -8.06
N PRO A 166 -1.24 -0.34 -8.83
CA PRO A 166 -1.11 -0.39 -10.29
C PRO A 166 0.16 -1.10 -10.78
N MET A 167 1.20 -1.16 -9.95
CA MET A 167 2.44 -1.88 -10.25
C MET A 167 2.22 -3.37 -10.49
N GLU A 168 1.13 -3.97 -9.99
CA GLU A 168 0.78 -5.38 -10.31
C GLU A 168 0.62 -5.63 -11.82
N LYS A 169 0.27 -4.60 -12.57
CA LYS A 169 0.05 -4.67 -14.02
C LYS A 169 1.09 -3.88 -14.81
N LEU A 170 1.62 -2.81 -14.23
CA LEU A 170 2.45 -1.83 -14.93
C LEU A 170 3.94 -1.94 -14.63
N ALA A 171 4.37 -2.79 -13.70
CA ALA A 171 5.79 -3.00 -13.40
C ALA A 171 6.67 -3.28 -14.65
N PRO A 172 6.21 -4.01 -15.68
CA PRO A 172 7.02 -4.23 -16.89
C PRO A 172 7.37 -2.96 -17.66
N PHE A 173 6.65 -1.86 -17.43
CA PHE A 173 6.85 -0.56 -18.11
C PHE A 173 7.64 0.44 -17.26
N ILE A 174 8.00 0.08 -16.02
CA ILE A 174 8.63 0.97 -15.05
C ILE A 174 9.93 0.34 -14.57
N ALA A 175 11.04 0.88 -15.03
CA ALA A 175 12.37 0.39 -14.63
C ALA A 175 12.73 0.90 -13.24
N ASP A 176 13.22 -0.02 -12.38
CA ASP A 176 13.75 0.30 -11.07
C ASP A 176 14.68 -0.82 -10.58
N THR A 177 15.90 -0.46 -10.17
CA THR A 177 16.90 -1.36 -9.60
C THR A 177 17.44 -0.85 -8.25
N VAL A 178 16.84 0.22 -7.71
CA VAL A 178 17.27 0.86 -6.46
C VAL A 178 16.50 0.25 -5.28
N ALA A 179 17.19 -0.34 -4.34
CA ALA A 179 16.56 -0.88 -3.15
C ALA A 179 16.08 0.23 -2.19
N PRO A 180 14.96 0.02 -1.47
CA PRO A 180 14.46 0.95 -0.47
C PRO A 180 15.50 1.24 0.61
N GLN A 181 15.49 2.45 1.17
CA GLN A 181 16.44 2.90 2.18
C GLN A 181 15.73 3.28 3.49
N ALA A 182 16.20 2.71 4.62
CA ALA A 182 15.81 3.16 5.92
C ALA A 182 16.76 4.25 6.42
N HIS A 183 16.19 5.36 6.88
CA HIS A 183 16.94 6.53 7.40
C HIS A 183 17.12 6.46 8.91
N SER A 184 16.04 6.11 9.62
CA SER A 184 16.04 6.01 11.07
C SER A 184 14.88 5.17 11.58
N PHE A 185 15.01 4.68 12.81
CA PHE A 185 13.92 4.05 13.52
C PHE A 185 13.52 4.87 14.74
N MET A 186 12.30 4.69 15.20
CA MET A 186 11.77 5.24 16.43
C MET A 186 11.46 4.09 17.38
N ALA A 187 12.00 4.14 18.60
CA ALA A 187 11.59 3.26 19.69
C ALA A 187 10.47 3.92 20.46
N ILE A 188 9.39 3.19 20.74
CA ILE A 188 8.15 3.67 21.37
C ILE A 188 7.85 2.77 22.58
N PRO A 189 8.47 3.06 23.75
CA PRO A 189 8.13 2.35 24.97
C PRO A 189 6.63 2.44 25.27
N GLN A 190 6.00 1.29 25.57
CA GLN A 190 4.59 1.30 25.93
C GLN A 190 4.42 1.93 27.30
N GLN A 191 3.36 2.72 27.46
CA GLN A 191 3.14 3.54 28.64
C GLN A 191 3.14 2.71 29.91
N ASN A 192 4.05 3.02 30.83
CA ASN A 192 4.29 2.33 32.12
C ASN A 192 4.71 0.84 31.99
N GLU A 193 4.95 0.34 30.77
CA GLU A 193 5.27 -1.06 30.51
C GLU A 193 6.62 -1.26 29.82
N GLY A 194 7.28 -0.19 29.36
CA GLY A 194 8.54 -0.28 28.65
C GLY A 194 9.48 0.90 28.86
N VAL A 195 10.77 0.63 28.67
CA VAL A 195 11.84 1.63 28.59
C VAL A 195 12.76 1.30 27.43
N PHE A 196 13.34 2.33 26.82
CA PHE A 196 14.37 2.20 25.78
C PHE A 196 15.47 3.23 26.05
N ASN A 197 16.74 2.78 26.10
CA ASN A 197 17.90 3.60 26.49
C ASN A 197 17.63 4.45 27.75
N GLY A 198 17.01 3.82 28.76
CA GLY A 198 16.66 4.47 30.03
C GLY A 198 15.50 5.46 29.97
N GLY A 199 14.94 5.75 28.79
CA GLY A 199 13.81 6.65 28.58
C GLY A 199 12.48 5.89 28.48
N MET A 200 11.39 6.53 28.94
CA MET A 200 10.01 6.02 28.84
C MET A 200 9.21 6.72 27.73
N SER A 201 9.80 7.70 27.07
CA SER A 201 9.21 8.43 25.93
C SER A 201 9.77 7.90 24.63
N LYS A 202 9.07 8.16 23.51
CA LYS A 202 9.54 7.83 22.17
C LYS A 202 10.85 8.55 21.82
N GLN A 203 11.77 7.83 21.17
CA GLN A 203 13.11 8.29 20.82
C GLN A 203 13.44 7.83 19.39
N THR A 204 14.15 8.67 18.61
CA THR A 204 14.56 8.38 17.25
C THR A 204 16.06 8.15 17.13
N PHE A 205 16.48 7.20 16.26
CA PHE A 205 17.87 6.82 16.07
C PHE A 205 18.12 6.59 14.59
N GLY A 206 19.17 7.23 14.02
CA GLY A 206 19.58 7.03 12.63
C GLY A 206 20.20 5.65 12.41
N PHE A 207 19.94 5.05 11.26
CA PHE A 207 20.79 3.99 10.74
C PHE A 207 22.07 4.64 10.22
N GLY A 208 23.24 4.25 10.74
CA GLY A 208 24.49 4.65 10.10
C GLY A 208 24.47 4.16 8.67
N GLN A 209 24.91 5.02 7.73
CA GLN A 209 24.90 4.65 6.29
C GLN A 209 25.51 3.28 6.07
N PRO A 210 24.87 2.36 5.32
CA PRO A 210 25.46 1.10 4.96
C PRO A 210 26.68 1.41 4.05
N ASP A 211 27.87 0.96 4.47
CA ASP A 211 29.11 0.82 3.69
C ASP A 211 29.56 1.97 2.75
N VAL A 212 29.46 3.21 3.18
CA VAL A 212 30.46 4.18 2.73
C VAL A 212 31.67 3.96 3.64
N LYS A 213 32.78 3.47 3.10
CA LYS A 213 34.09 3.50 3.76
C LYS A 213 34.47 4.95 4.03
N VAL A 214 33.87 5.54 5.08
CA VAL A 214 34.28 6.85 5.60
C VAL A 214 35.48 6.60 6.49
N GLN A 215 36.64 6.63 5.89
CA GLN A 215 37.86 6.90 6.61
C GLN A 215 37.80 8.32 7.18
N SER A 216 37.30 8.46 8.38
CA SER A 216 37.23 9.64 9.22
C SER A 216 35.81 10.18 9.46
N SER A 217 35.05 9.58 10.33
CA SER A 217 34.06 10.35 11.10
C SER A 217 34.20 10.05 12.59
N LYS A 218 34.39 11.12 13.36
CA LYS A 218 34.43 11.11 14.83
C LYS A 218 33.06 10.83 15.47
N PHE A 219 32.07 10.41 14.70
CA PHE A 219 30.74 10.04 15.20
C PHE A 219 30.69 8.52 15.40
N LYS A 220 30.84 8.08 16.64
CA LYS A 220 30.46 6.71 17.05
C LYS A 220 28.95 6.59 16.89
N VAL A 221 28.48 5.87 15.85
CA VAL A 221 27.10 5.38 15.82
C VAL A 221 26.94 4.51 17.06
N GLN A 222 26.03 4.88 17.94
CA GLN A 222 25.71 4.07 19.12
C GLN A 222 25.09 2.76 18.60
N ARG A 223 25.85 1.67 18.62
CA ARG A 223 25.41 0.34 18.17
C ARG A 223 24.74 -0.49 19.26
N ASP A 224 24.87 -0.09 20.51
CA ASP A 224 24.36 -0.82 21.68
C ASP A 224 23.17 -0.08 22.26
N PHE A 225 21.98 -0.60 21.99
CA PHE A 225 20.74 -0.13 22.58
C PHE A 225 20.39 -0.97 23.81
N THR A 226 19.65 -0.39 24.77
CA THR A 226 19.13 -1.11 25.91
C THR A 226 17.62 -0.97 25.98
N ALA A 227 16.93 -2.02 26.43
CA ALA A 227 15.48 -1.98 26.63
C ALA A 227 15.05 -2.91 27.76
N TRP A 228 13.89 -2.62 28.35
CA TRP A 228 13.20 -3.50 29.28
C TRP A 228 11.69 -3.32 29.17
N GLY A 229 10.94 -4.44 29.27
CA GLY A 229 9.50 -4.43 29.09
C GLY A 229 9.06 -4.31 27.63
N ARG A 230 7.92 -3.68 27.38
CA ARG A 230 7.24 -3.65 26.06
C ARG A 230 7.61 -2.40 25.27
N VAL A 231 8.14 -2.59 24.07
CA VAL A 231 8.57 -1.50 23.18
C VAL A 231 8.03 -1.75 21.78
N GLY A 232 7.30 -0.79 21.24
CA GLY A 232 6.97 -0.73 19.81
C GLY A 232 8.09 -0.05 19.03
N PHE A 233 8.15 -0.31 17.74
CA PHE A 233 9.09 0.33 16.84
C PHE A 233 8.36 0.97 15.67
N ALA A 234 8.94 2.02 15.10
CA ALA A 234 8.48 2.61 13.85
C ALA A 234 9.70 2.94 12.97
N LEU A 235 9.49 2.98 11.66
CA LEU A 235 10.54 3.16 10.68
C LEU A 235 10.25 4.36 9.79
N TRP A 236 11.25 5.22 9.57
CA TRP A 236 11.30 6.14 8.46
C TRP A 236 12.16 5.52 7.37
N ALA A 237 11.53 5.19 6.27
CA ALA A 237 12.16 4.61 5.09
C ALA A 237 11.46 5.14 3.84
N ASP A 238 12.23 5.30 2.77
CA ASP A 238 11.75 5.69 1.46
C ASP A 238 12.30 4.73 0.40
N ASP A 239 11.57 4.61 -0.67
CA ASP A 239 11.98 3.93 -1.88
C ASP A 239 12.42 4.96 -2.94
N TYR A 240 13.22 4.53 -3.92
CA TYR A 240 13.85 5.41 -4.92
C TYR A 240 13.88 4.71 -6.28
N SER A 241 14.09 5.48 -7.34
CA SER A 241 14.41 4.95 -8.67
C SER A 241 15.51 5.77 -9.35
N GLU A 242 16.19 5.19 -10.34
CA GLU A 242 17.24 5.89 -11.09
C GLU A 242 16.69 7.04 -11.95
N ALA A 243 15.43 6.94 -12.37
CA ALA A 243 14.84 7.87 -13.33
C ALA A 243 14.56 9.26 -12.74
N THR A 244 14.58 9.41 -11.40
CA THR A 244 14.19 10.64 -10.74
C THR A 244 14.77 10.76 -9.33
N TYR A 245 14.80 11.98 -8.80
CA TYR A 245 15.14 12.27 -7.41
C TYR A 245 13.95 12.16 -6.44
N ASN A 246 12.77 11.77 -6.93
CA ASN A 246 11.62 11.53 -6.07
C ASN A 246 11.88 10.35 -5.15
N HIS A 247 11.25 10.37 -3.99
CA HIS A 247 11.19 9.24 -3.07
C HIS A 247 9.75 8.73 -2.98
N TYR A 248 9.58 7.47 -2.67
CA TYR A 248 8.31 6.76 -2.71
C TYR A 248 8.04 6.02 -1.39
N GLY A 249 6.81 5.56 -1.19
CA GLY A 249 6.47 4.64 -0.12
C GLY A 249 7.08 3.26 -0.34
N VAL A 250 7.53 2.61 0.74
CA VAL A 250 8.08 1.25 0.70
C VAL A 250 6.95 0.23 0.55
N ARG A 251 7.08 -0.70 -0.42
CA ARG A 251 6.07 -1.71 -0.72
C ARG A 251 5.90 -2.73 0.40
N GLU A 252 7.00 -3.29 0.91
CA GLU A 252 6.97 -4.26 2.00
C GLU A 252 8.01 -3.89 3.06
N THR A 253 7.59 -3.87 4.33
CA THR A 253 8.47 -3.72 5.48
C THR A 253 8.23 -4.88 6.43
N ARG A 254 9.31 -5.58 6.84
CA ARG A 254 9.26 -6.65 7.83
C ARG A 254 10.15 -6.33 9.01
N LEU A 255 9.68 -6.63 10.21
CA LEU A 255 10.48 -6.61 11.43
C LEU A 255 10.59 -8.02 11.98
N LEU A 256 11.83 -8.49 12.14
CA LEU A 256 12.14 -9.77 12.76
C LEU A 256 12.84 -9.54 14.10
N VAL A 257 12.53 -10.35 15.08
CA VAL A 257 13.23 -10.43 16.37
C VAL A 257 13.79 -11.83 16.55
N ASP A 258 15.11 -11.93 16.71
CA ASP A 258 15.83 -13.21 16.77
C ASP A 258 15.46 -14.16 15.60
N GLY A 259 15.34 -13.59 14.42
CA GLY A 259 14.99 -14.31 13.18
C GLY A 259 13.50 -14.65 13.00
N ARG A 260 12.64 -14.35 14.00
CA ARG A 260 11.19 -14.56 13.90
C ARG A 260 10.50 -13.28 13.49
N GLU A 261 9.66 -13.34 12.44
CA GLU A 261 8.83 -12.22 12.02
C GLU A 261 7.79 -11.88 13.10
N VAL A 262 7.78 -10.62 13.55
CA VAL A 262 6.81 -10.08 14.51
C VAL A 262 5.85 -9.09 13.85
N PHE A 263 6.28 -8.49 12.73
CA PHE A 263 5.50 -7.55 11.95
C PHE A 263 5.86 -7.61 10.47
N ARG A 264 4.85 -7.44 9.63
CA ARG A 264 4.99 -7.18 8.20
C ARG A 264 3.89 -6.23 7.73
N SER A 265 4.27 -5.21 6.97
CA SER A 265 3.33 -4.46 6.13
C SER A 265 3.53 -4.87 4.68
N ASP A 266 2.43 -5.04 3.94
CA ASP A 266 2.43 -5.37 2.52
C ASP A 266 1.41 -4.47 1.80
N VAL A 267 1.90 -3.38 1.23
CA VAL A 267 1.08 -2.30 0.66
C VAL A 267 0.66 -2.68 -0.75
N SER A 268 -0.27 -3.65 -0.89
CA SER A 268 -0.76 -4.18 -2.17
C SER A 268 -2.20 -3.81 -2.49
N GLY A 269 -3.01 -3.61 -1.45
CA GLY A 269 -4.42 -3.29 -1.60
C GLY A 269 -4.97 -2.61 -0.37
N ILE A 270 -5.66 -1.48 -0.54
CA ILE A 270 -6.16 -0.66 0.57
C ILE A 270 -7.65 -0.37 0.35
N PRO A 271 -8.54 -0.85 1.24
CA PRO A 271 -9.95 -0.44 1.22
C PRO A 271 -10.10 1.07 1.42
N ILE A 272 -10.96 1.71 0.66
CA ILE A 272 -11.21 3.15 0.80
C ILE A 272 -11.63 3.52 2.23
N SER A 273 -12.38 2.67 2.90
CA SER A 273 -12.81 2.87 4.29
C SER A 273 -11.65 2.91 5.30
N CYS A 274 -10.47 2.40 4.93
CA CYS A 274 -9.27 2.41 5.76
C CYS A 274 -8.33 3.59 5.48
N GLN A 275 -8.65 4.45 4.53
CA GLN A 275 -7.82 5.62 4.16
C GLN A 275 -7.39 6.49 5.38
N PRO A 276 -8.28 6.86 6.33
CA PRO A 276 -7.86 7.69 7.46
C PRO A 276 -6.92 6.98 8.45
N GLU A 277 -6.85 5.64 8.41
CA GLU A 277 -6.00 4.87 9.32
C GLU A 277 -4.50 5.07 9.06
N VAL A 278 -4.12 5.72 7.93
CA VAL A 278 -2.74 6.16 7.68
C VAL A 278 -2.20 7.02 8.83
N ASN A 279 -3.01 7.92 9.40
CA ASN A 279 -2.60 8.76 10.51
C ASN A 279 -2.43 7.99 11.83
N GLN A 280 -3.10 6.84 11.96
CA GLN A 280 -2.94 5.94 13.11
C GLN A 280 -1.74 5.00 12.90
N TRP A 281 -1.53 4.51 11.68
CA TRP A 281 -0.37 3.67 11.35
C TRP A 281 0.93 4.47 11.39
N GLY A 282 0.98 5.67 10.84
CA GLY A 282 2.09 6.60 10.98
C GLY A 282 2.10 7.30 12.35
N ASP A 283 3.25 7.81 12.78
CA ASP A 283 3.33 8.76 13.90
C ASP A 283 2.92 10.16 13.41
N TYR A 284 1.61 10.43 13.40
CA TYR A 284 1.06 11.68 12.87
C TYR A 284 1.52 12.92 13.68
N ASP A 285 1.70 12.80 15.00
CA ASP A 285 2.23 13.90 15.81
C ASP A 285 3.67 14.26 15.46
N HIS A 286 4.47 13.27 15.10
CA HIS A 286 5.83 13.51 14.62
C HIS A 286 5.77 14.17 13.23
N TRP A 287 4.97 13.62 12.32
CA TRP A 287 4.80 14.17 10.98
C TRP A 287 4.35 15.64 10.99
N ARG A 288 3.38 16.02 11.83
CA ARG A 288 2.91 17.41 11.95
C ARG A 288 4.01 18.42 12.30
N ARG A 289 5.09 17.98 12.96
CA ARG A 289 6.19 18.82 13.40
C ARG A 289 7.37 18.83 12.44
N THR A 290 7.57 17.73 11.71
CA THR A 290 8.82 17.49 10.97
C THR A 290 8.58 17.17 9.49
N HIS A 291 7.35 16.87 9.10
CA HIS A 291 6.96 16.32 7.79
C HIS A 291 7.65 14.97 7.47
N ILE A 292 8.11 14.24 8.49
CA ILE A 292 8.71 12.92 8.36
C ILE A 292 7.72 11.87 8.89
N TRP A 293 7.41 10.89 8.06
CA TRP A 293 6.60 9.75 8.46
C TRP A 293 7.45 8.65 9.10
N TYR A 294 7.11 8.28 10.34
CA TYR A 294 7.55 7.04 10.97
C TYR A 294 6.40 6.07 10.95
N MET A 295 6.48 5.04 10.10
CA MET A 295 5.43 4.01 10.00
C MET A 295 5.65 2.96 11.08
N LYS A 296 4.62 2.73 11.91
CA LYS A 296 4.70 1.81 13.05
C LYS A 296 4.86 0.37 12.59
N SER A 297 5.79 -0.35 13.19
CA SER A 297 6.00 -1.78 12.98
C SER A 297 5.21 -2.60 14.00
N TYR A 298 4.01 -2.15 14.31
CA TYR A 298 3.03 -2.81 15.17
C TYR A 298 1.63 -2.29 14.88
N ARG A 299 0.62 -3.03 15.29
CA ARG A 299 -0.79 -2.65 15.11
C ARG A 299 -1.31 -1.96 16.36
N GLU A 300 -1.84 -0.76 16.20
CA GLU A 300 -2.55 -0.05 17.27
C GLU A 300 -3.93 -0.69 17.51
N PRO A 301 -4.45 -0.60 18.74
CA PRO A 301 -5.80 -1.07 19.06
C PRO A 301 -6.86 -0.41 18.16
N GLY A 302 -7.77 -1.22 17.62
CA GLY A 302 -8.87 -0.77 16.77
C GLY A 302 -8.52 -0.53 15.30
N MET A 303 -7.27 -0.67 14.91
CA MET A 303 -6.83 -0.54 13.51
C MET A 303 -7.26 -1.75 12.68
N ARG A 304 -7.87 -1.49 11.51
CA ARG A 304 -8.41 -2.51 10.60
C ARG A 304 -7.62 -2.69 9.32
N LEU A 305 -6.56 -1.90 9.09
CA LEU A 305 -5.72 -1.96 7.88
C LEU A 305 -5.32 -3.41 7.55
N PRO A 306 -5.77 -3.97 6.42
CA PRO A 306 -5.52 -5.37 6.08
C PRO A 306 -4.07 -5.61 5.67
N ILE A 307 -3.35 -4.57 5.25
CA ILE A 307 -1.94 -4.62 4.82
C ILE A 307 -0.97 -4.90 5.98
N LEU A 308 -1.42 -4.86 7.25
CA LEU A 308 -0.58 -5.10 8.42
C LEU A 308 -0.77 -6.53 8.92
N HIS A 309 0.33 -7.25 9.04
CA HIS A 309 0.40 -8.61 9.57
C HIS A 309 1.27 -8.61 10.81
N THR A 310 0.77 -9.15 11.91
CA THR A 310 1.46 -9.12 13.20
C THR A 310 1.41 -10.48 13.88
N ASP A 311 2.35 -10.71 14.80
CA ASP A 311 2.28 -11.82 15.74
C ASP A 311 1.18 -11.58 16.81
N PHE A 312 1.09 -12.49 17.77
CA PHE A 312 0.10 -12.39 18.87
C PHE A 312 0.33 -11.18 19.80
N GLN A 313 1.53 -10.58 19.80
CA GLN A 313 1.84 -9.35 20.55
C GLN A 313 1.58 -8.07 19.74
N GLN A 314 0.93 -8.19 18.60
CA GLN A 314 0.62 -7.10 17.68
C GLN A 314 1.87 -6.36 17.14
N GLY A 315 3.03 -7.04 17.09
CA GLY A 315 4.30 -6.45 16.67
C GLY A 315 5.05 -5.70 17.79
N ILE A 316 4.51 -5.66 19.02
CA ILE A 316 5.22 -5.10 20.17
C ILE A 316 6.28 -6.09 20.66
N VAL A 317 7.53 -5.64 20.76
CA VAL A 317 8.63 -6.45 21.24
C VAL A 317 8.70 -6.40 22.77
N THR A 318 8.77 -7.57 23.42
CA THR A 318 8.93 -7.68 24.88
C THR A 318 10.36 -8.04 25.23
N PHE A 319 11.04 -7.16 25.96
CA PHE A 319 12.38 -7.34 26.50
C PHE A 319 12.25 -7.76 27.98
N ASP A 320 12.24 -9.07 28.25
CA ASP A 320 12.00 -9.66 29.58
C ASP A 320 13.18 -10.51 30.13
N GLU A 321 14.26 -10.61 29.33
CA GLU A 321 15.48 -11.32 29.69
C GLU A 321 16.71 -10.43 29.54
N GLU A 322 17.71 -10.59 30.40
CA GLU A 322 18.99 -9.86 30.38
C GLU A 322 19.93 -10.50 29.36
N ARG A 323 19.61 -10.37 28.06
CA ARG A 323 20.37 -10.90 26.94
C ARG A 323 20.35 -9.94 25.73
N PRO A 324 21.18 -10.16 24.72
CA PRO A 324 21.00 -9.47 23.45
C PRO A 324 19.76 -10.01 22.71
N TYR A 325 19.02 -9.10 22.07
CA TYR A 325 17.96 -9.35 21.10
C TYR A 325 18.42 -8.81 19.75
N HIS A 326 18.26 -9.58 18.70
CA HIS A 326 18.63 -9.20 17.34
C HIS A 326 17.36 -8.81 16.56
N LEU A 327 17.25 -7.53 16.24
CA LEU A 327 16.16 -6.99 15.44
C LEU A 327 16.66 -6.78 14.02
N THR A 328 15.89 -7.24 13.03
CA THR A 328 16.20 -7.06 11.62
C THR A 328 15.03 -6.42 10.91
N TYR A 329 15.25 -5.28 10.25
CA TYR A 329 14.35 -4.76 9.25
C TYR A 329 14.74 -5.27 7.87
N LEU A 330 13.74 -5.77 7.13
CA LEU A 330 13.85 -6.10 5.71
C LEU A 330 12.86 -5.22 4.96
N LEU A 331 13.35 -4.52 3.95
CA LEU A 331 12.54 -3.68 3.07
C LEU A 331 12.56 -4.26 1.68
N ARG A 332 11.44 -4.15 0.96
CA ARG A 332 11.35 -4.58 -0.43
C ARG A 332 10.43 -3.63 -1.20
N ASP A 333 10.85 -3.25 -2.42
CA ASP A 333 10.02 -2.56 -3.39
C ASP A 333 9.16 -3.53 -4.22
N TYR A 334 8.48 -3.01 -5.24
CA TYR A 334 7.67 -3.82 -6.12
C TYR A 334 8.50 -4.67 -7.08
N GLN A 335 9.63 -4.18 -7.58
CA GLN A 335 10.54 -4.89 -8.49
C GLN A 335 11.33 -6.01 -7.80
N GLY A 336 11.29 -6.06 -6.47
CA GLY A 336 11.95 -7.09 -5.66
C GLY A 336 13.34 -6.69 -5.18
N ASN A 337 13.76 -5.43 -5.37
CA ASN A 337 14.98 -4.92 -4.77
C ASN A 337 14.82 -4.87 -3.25
N GLN A 338 15.88 -5.23 -2.51
CA GLN A 338 15.80 -5.41 -1.07
C GLN A 338 16.95 -4.74 -0.33
N SER A 339 16.65 -4.26 0.87
CA SER A 339 17.64 -3.80 1.83
C SER A 339 17.40 -4.41 3.21
N ARG A 340 18.48 -4.48 4.00
CA ARG A 340 18.49 -5.10 5.33
C ARG A 340 19.19 -4.19 6.33
N TYR A 341 18.59 -4.05 7.53
CA TYR A 341 19.13 -3.26 8.63
C TYR A 341 19.05 -4.06 9.93
N ASP A 342 20.19 -4.30 10.56
CA ASP A 342 20.31 -5.08 11.77
C ASP A 342 20.60 -4.17 12.98
N LEU A 343 19.89 -4.43 14.08
CA LEU A 343 20.02 -3.74 15.36
C LEU A 343 20.23 -4.78 16.46
N THR A 344 21.11 -4.48 17.42
CA THR A 344 21.21 -5.26 18.64
C THR A 344 20.69 -4.43 19.81
N VAL A 345 19.73 -4.97 20.54
CA VAL A 345 19.15 -4.35 21.73
C VAL A 345 19.41 -5.29 22.92
N ARG A 346 20.12 -4.82 23.92
CA ARG A 346 20.36 -5.60 25.13
C ARG A 346 19.21 -5.41 26.12
N GLY A 347 18.62 -6.49 26.57
CA GLY A 347 17.70 -6.47 27.69
C GLY A 347 18.46 -6.09 28.97
N VAL A 348 18.07 -4.99 29.60
CA VAL A 348 18.62 -4.50 30.87
C VAL A 348 17.49 -4.18 31.82
N ARG A 349 17.40 -4.93 32.92
CA ARG A 349 16.31 -4.80 33.87
C ARG A 349 16.19 -3.37 34.40
N ASP A 350 14.97 -2.85 34.35
CA ASP A 350 14.64 -1.54 34.92
C ASP A 350 13.55 -1.70 35.99
N SER A 351 13.85 -1.27 37.23
CA SER A 351 12.96 -1.43 38.38
C SER A 351 11.66 -0.63 38.27
N ARG A 352 11.60 0.37 37.39
CA ARG A 352 10.38 1.15 37.10
C ARG A 352 9.32 0.33 36.38
N ILE A 353 9.74 -0.72 35.64
CA ILE A 353 8.86 -1.58 34.86
C ILE A 353 8.58 -2.85 35.64
N ARG A 354 7.32 -3.06 35.96
CA ARG A 354 6.90 -4.31 36.62
C ARG A 354 6.93 -5.46 35.62
N PRO A 355 7.37 -6.66 36.02
CA PRO A 355 7.34 -7.83 35.13
C PRO A 355 5.91 -8.08 34.66
N VAL A 356 5.70 -8.07 33.35
CA VAL A 356 4.43 -8.48 32.76
C VAL A 356 4.33 -9.99 32.91
N ARG A 357 3.40 -10.49 33.74
CA ARG A 357 3.18 -11.93 33.87
C ARG A 357 2.64 -12.47 32.56
N ARG A 358 3.44 -13.23 31.82
CA ARG A 358 3.11 -13.87 30.54
C ARG A 358 1.71 -14.54 30.53
N ALA A 359 1.32 -15.14 31.67
CA ALA A 359 0.02 -15.78 31.87
C ALA A 359 -1.18 -14.79 31.85
N GLN A 360 -0.99 -13.54 32.29
CA GLN A 360 -2.08 -12.56 32.28
C GLN A 360 -2.38 -12.00 30.89
N LEU A 361 -1.36 -11.85 30.04
CA LEU A 361 -1.54 -11.42 28.66
C LEU A 361 -2.29 -12.48 27.82
N LEU A 362 -1.90 -13.75 27.91
CA LEU A 362 -2.60 -14.84 27.23
C LEU A 362 -4.06 -14.97 27.66
N ASN A 363 -4.38 -14.85 28.94
CA ASN A 363 -5.75 -14.92 29.43
C ASN A 363 -6.58 -13.70 28.99
N THR A 364 -6.02 -12.51 28.94
CA THR A 364 -6.75 -11.31 28.53
C THR A 364 -7.06 -11.37 27.03
N TYR A 365 -6.12 -11.77 26.19
CA TYR A 365 -6.36 -11.91 24.76
C TYR A 365 -7.27 -13.08 24.41
N GLN A 366 -7.18 -14.21 25.08
CA GLN A 366 -8.12 -15.32 24.91
C GLN A 366 -9.54 -14.96 25.36
N LEU A 367 -9.71 -14.25 26.47
CA LEU A 367 -11.01 -13.78 26.95
C LEU A 367 -11.62 -12.72 26.01
N TYR A 368 -10.87 -11.71 25.58
CA TYR A 368 -11.37 -10.68 24.66
C TYR A 368 -11.59 -11.22 23.25
N GLY A 369 -10.72 -12.05 22.74
CA GLY A 369 -10.91 -12.69 21.41
C GLY A 369 -12.10 -13.63 21.37
N GLN A 370 -12.38 -14.38 22.45
CA GLN A 370 -13.51 -15.29 22.54
C GLN A 370 -14.85 -14.60 22.84
N CYS A 371 -14.83 -13.44 23.53
CA CYS A 371 -16.05 -12.71 23.88
C CYS A 371 -16.50 -11.67 22.84
N LEU A 372 -15.59 -11.09 22.07
CA LEU A 372 -15.93 -10.02 21.12
C LEU A 372 -16.24 -10.54 19.72
N TRP A 373 -15.68 -11.66 19.29
CA TRP A 373 -15.92 -12.22 17.98
C TRP A 373 -17.37 -12.64 17.74
N PRO A 374 -18.04 -13.33 18.69
CA PRO A 374 -19.48 -13.64 18.56
C PRO A 374 -20.39 -12.40 18.59
N LEU A 375 -20.00 -11.35 19.32
CA LEU A 375 -20.77 -10.09 19.35
C LEU A 375 -20.68 -9.31 18.04
N TYR A 376 -19.55 -9.36 17.37
CA TYR A 376 -19.34 -8.73 16.08
C TYR A 376 -20.12 -9.44 14.96
N ASP A 377 -20.17 -10.77 14.97
CA ASP A 377 -21.01 -11.55 14.05
C ASP A 377 -22.52 -11.30 14.27
N LEU A 378 -22.96 -11.20 15.51
CA LEU A 378 -24.35 -10.86 15.85
C LEU A 378 -24.75 -9.44 15.42
N LEU A 379 -23.84 -8.47 15.55
CA LEU A 379 -24.07 -7.08 15.12
C LEU A 379 -23.99 -6.89 13.61
N SER A 380 -23.20 -7.74 12.90
CA SER A 380 -23.15 -7.71 11.44
C SER A 380 -24.38 -8.35 10.80
N GLN A 381 -24.94 -9.40 11.43
CA GLN A 381 -26.19 -10.03 11.00
C GLN A 381 -27.43 -9.18 11.26
N ALA A 382 -27.47 -8.40 12.36
CA ALA A 382 -28.57 -7.48 12.69
C ALA A 382 -28.66 -6.22 11.82
N LYS A 383 -27.74 -6.01 10.88
CA LYS A 383 -27.77 -4.91 9.91
C LYS A 383 -28.33 -5.32 8.55
N HIS A 384 -28.71 -6.57 8.37
CA HIS A 384 -29.27 -7.11 7.12
C HIS A 384 -30.73 -7.59 7.27
N ASP A 385 -31.35 -7.41 8.43
CA ASP A 385 -32.81 -7.47 8.70
C ASP A 385 -33.35 -6.03 8.93
#